data_14f49f10658acb9ffc22dde84c0a7249
#
_entry.id   14f49f10658acb9ffc22dde84c0a7249
#
_cell.length_a   1.000
_cell.length_b   1.000
_cell.length_c   1.000
_cell.angle_alpha   90.00
_cell.angle_beta   90.00
_cell.angle_gamma   90.00
#
_symmetry.space_group_name_H-M   'P 1'
#
loop_
_entity.id
_entity.type
_entity.pdbx_description
1 polymer ?
#
loop_
_entity_poly.entity_id
_entity_poly.type
_entity_poly.pdbx_seq_one_letter_code
_entity_poly.pdbx_strand_id
1 'polypeptide(L)'
;MKLKTLTTALFLGSTLFSGAIMAEMTSATVIDVPAQHIQLTQEWDKIFPKSDKVEHRKVTFKNRYGITLAADLYMPKNAQGKLPAIAVGGPFGAVKEQTSGLYAQTLAERGFVTLAFDGSFTGESSGLPRNMPSPEINTEDFSATVDFLGSLDNVNRENIGILGVCGWGGFALNAAISDTRIKAVATSTMYNMTRVAAKGYNDSIDAEARYKMKQDVNNARWQAVKNDYADLLPANNLRREQFTADTPKFIKEYSDFYTTKRGFHPRAVNSNPDGSWATTGTLALINMPILQYAAEMKTPALIVHGEKAHSRYFSEDAFKSLGSKDKELYIVPNATHVDLYDNQANKIPFDKFEQFFKAKLR
;
A
#
# COMPACT_ATOMS: atom_id res chain seq x y z
N MET A 1 -16.52 33.08 -29.15
CA MET A 1 -15.26 32.67 -29.81
C MET A 1 -15.18 31.15 -29.74
N LYS A 2 -15.38 30.44 -30.87
CA LYS A 2 -15.51 28.99 -30.92
C LYS A 2 -14.11 28.34 -30.89
N LEU A 3 -13.82 27.53 -29.89
CA LEU A 3 -12.57 26.74 -29.82
C LEU A 3 -12.67 25.57 -30.79
N LYS A 4 -11.81 25.55 -31.78
CA LYS A 4 -11.72 24.44 -32.76
C LYS A 4 -10.87 23.33 -32.15
N THR A 5 -11.44 22.15 -32.10
CA THR A 5 -10.75 20.89 -31.76
C THR A 5 -9.75 20.58 -32.87
N LEU A 6 -8.45 20.54 -32.51
CA LEU A 6 -7.39 20.06 -33.40
C LEU A 6 -7.25 18.55 -33.19
N THR A 7 -7.74 17.79 -34.17
CA THR A 7 -7.45 16.34 -34.26
C THR A 7 -6.16 16.20 -35.05
N THR A 8 -5.06 15.84 -34.39
CA THR A 8 -3.80 15.54 -35.05
C THR A 8 -3.81 14.09 -35.52
N ALA A 9 -4.05 13.91 -36.82
CA ALA A 9 -3.84 12.63 -37.48
C ALA A 9 -2.35 12.44 -37.75
N LEU A 10 -1.73 11.44 -37.16
CA LEU A 10 -0.39 10.99 -37.53
C LEU A 10 -0.45 10.23 -38.85
N PHE A 11 0.00 10.87 -39.92
CA PHE A 11 0.28 10.17 -41.20
C PHE A 11 1.67 9.54 -41.10
N LEU A 12 1.74 8.22 -41.00
CA LEU A 12 2.97 7.48 -41.31
C LEU A 12 3.11 7.36 -42.83
N GLY A 13 4.09 8.06 -43.37
CA GLY A 13 4.47 7.89 -44.76
C GLY A 13 5.06 6.52 -45.02
N SER A 14 4.40 5.76 -45.89
CA SER A 14 4.90 4.47 -46.40
C SER A 14 6.01 4.71 -47.41
N THR A 15 7.25 4.44 -47.02
CA THR A 15 8.37 4.23 -47.97
C THR A 15 8.37 2.75 -48.41
N LEU A 16 8.16 2.54 -49.68
CA LEU A 16 8.27 1.25 -50.34
C LEU A 16 9.73 0.73 -50.19
N PHE A 17 9.95 -0.28 -49.34
CA PHE A 17 11.12 -1.15 -49.41
C PHE A 17 10.71 -2.43 -50.10
N SER A 18 11.24 -2.63 -51.33
CA SER A 18 11.17 -3.88 -52.06
C SER A 18 12.14 -4.88 -51.46
N GLY A 19 11.65 -6.10 -51.18
CA GLY A 19 12.46 -7.29 -51.05
C GLY A 19 12.98 -7.65 -49.68
N ALA A 20 12.12 -7.66 -48.65
CA ALA A 20 12.37 -8.42 -47.44
C ALA A 20 11.43 -9.64 -47.44
N ILE A 21 11.98 -10.82 -47.29
CA ILE A 21 11.20 -12.02 -46.94
C ILE A 21 10.47 -11.69 -45.65
N MET A 22 9.18 -11.39 -45.75
CA MET A 22 8.32 -11.25 -44.56
C MET A 22 8.26 -12.61 -43.89
N ALA A 23 8.94 -12.77 -42.78
CA ALA A 23 8.67 -13.89 -41.91
C ALA A 23 7.16 -13.83 -41.59
N GLU A 24 6.47 -14.93 -41.93
CA GLU A 24 5.04 -15.04 -41.65
C GLU A 24 4.85 -14.89 -40.14
N MET A 25 4.30 -13.75 -39.70
CA MET A 25 3.97 -13.54 -38.29
C MET A 25 2.82 -14.47 -37.99
N THR A 26 3.11 -15.58 -37.34
CA THR A 26 2.07 -16.43 -36.76
C THR A 26 1.30 -15.66 -35.70
N SER A 27 -0.03 -15.78 -35.72
CA SER A 27 -0.87 -15.20 -34.68
C SER A 27 -0.37 -15.65 -33.32
N ALA A 28 -0.20 -14.69 -32.38
CA ALA A 28 0.15 -15.02 -31.02
C ALA A 28 -0.96 -15.93 -30.44
N THR A 29 -0.57 -17.10 -29.96
CA THR A 29 -1.50 -17.97 -29.24
C THR A 29 -1.72 -17.37 -27.87
N VAL A 30 -2.95 -16.91 -27.60
CA VAL A 30 -3.34 -16.51 -26.25
C VAL A 30 -3.49 -17.78 -25.42
N ILE A 31 -2.58 -17.97 -24.47
CA ILE A 31 -2.67 -19.08 -23.51
C ILE A 31 -3.54 -18.61 -22.35
N ASP A 32 -4.63 -19.34 -22.11
CA ASP A 32 -5.42 -19.16 -20.87
C ASP A 32 -4.54 -19.54 -19.68
N VAL A 33 -4.14 -18.54 -18.89
CA VAL A 33 -3.45 -18.77 -17.63
C VAL A 33 -4.51 -19.13 -16.59
N PRO A 34 -4.43 -20.31 -15.94
CA PRO A 34 -5.38 -20.70 -14.92
C PRO A 34 -5.50 -19.61 -13.83
N ALA A 35 -6.72 -19.29 -13.43
CA ALA A 35 -6.93 -18.37 -12.33
C ALA A 35 -6.21 -18.91 -11.07
N GLN A 36 -5.45 -18.06 -10.42
CA GLN A 36 -4.75 -18.43 -9.19
C GLN A 36 -5.77 -18.68 -8.09
N HIS A 37 -5.80 -19.90 -7.53
CA HIS A 37 -6.68 -20.22 -6.42
C HIS A 37 -6.22 -19.51 -5.15
N ILE A 38 -7.13 -18.73 -4.54
CA ILE A 38 -6.94 -18.12 -3.23
C ILE A 38 -7.57 -19.03 -2.18
N GLN A 39 -6.80 -19.34 -1.13
CA GLN A 39 -7.31 -20.02 0.06
C GLN A 39 -7.37 -19.01 1.21
N LEU A 40 -8.59 -18.72 1.67
CA LEU A 40 -8.82 -17.82 2.79
C LEU A 40 -8.91 -18.61 4.10
N THR A 41 -8.12 -18.24 5.09
CA THR A 41 -8.23 -18.73 6.45
C THR A 41 -9.55 -18.31 7.07
N GLN A 42 -10.33 -19.23 7.62
CA GLN A 42 -11.63 -18.95 8.25
C GLN A 42 -11.51 -18.63 9.74
N GLU A 43 -10.39 -18.97 10.37
CA GLU A 43 -10.12 -18.72 11.77
C GLU A 43 -9.83 -17.23 12.03
N TRP A 44 -10.05 -16.81 13.29
CA TRP A 44 -9.64 -15.48 13.73
C TRP A 44 -8.16 -15.52 14.10
N ASP A 45 -7.31 -15.30 13.12
CA ASP A 45 -5.85 -15.32 13.24
C ASP A 45 -5.22 -13.93 13.35
N LYS A 46 -5.99 -12.94 13.78
CA LYS A 46 -5.56 -11.55 13.87
C LYS A 46 -4.84 -11.28 15.19
N ILE A 47 -3.89 -10.33 15.17
CA ILE A 47 -3.11 -9.93 16.36
C ILE A 47 -3.91 -9.08 17.37
N PHE A 48 -5.18 -8.83 17.11
CA PHE A 48 -6.08 -8.06 17.97
C PHE A 48 -7.37 -8.85 18.23
N PRO A 49 -8.06 -8.60 19.36
CA PRO A 49 -9.27 -9.31 19.71
C PRO A 49 -10.42 -8.97 18.76
N LYS A 50 -11.30 -9.94 18.54
CA LYS A 50 -12.52 -9.73 17.77
C LYS A 50 -13.48 -8.85 18.54
N SER A 51 -14.02 -7.82 17.89
CA SER A 51 -15.06 -6.97 18.47
C SER A 51 -16.44 -7.60 18.36
N ASP A 52 -17.24 -7.44 19.41
CA ASP A 52 -18.64 -7.83 19.43
C ASP A 52 -19.57 -6.76 18.82
N LYS A 53 -19.06 -5.56 18.54
CA LYS A 53 -19.81 -4.42 17.98
C LYS A 53 -19.88 -4.41 16.46
N VAL A 54 -19.07 -5.22 15.79
CA VAL A 54 -18.97 -5.25 14.33
C VAL A 54 -19.23 -6.65 13.78
N GLU A 55 -19.74 -6.70 12.56
CA GLU A 55 -19.75 -7.90 11.73
C GLU A 55 -18.45 -7.93 10.93
N HIS A 56 -17.90 -9.13 10.75
CA HIS A 56 -16.69 -9.35 10.00
C HIS A 56 -16.89 -10.50 9.01
N ARG A 57 -16.40 -10.30 7.79
CA ARG A 57 -16.28 -11.37 6.79
C ARG A 57 -15.08 -11.15 5.90
N LYS A 58 -14.45 -12.23 5.44
CA LYS A 58 -13.46 -12.17 4.38
C LYS A 58 -14.13 -12.04 3.02
N VAL A 59 -13.55 -11.22 2.17
CA VAL A 59 -14.03 -10.96 0.82
C VAL A 59 -12.86 -10.96 -0.16
N THR A 60 -13.17 -11.18 -1.45
CA THR A 60 -12.19 -11.08 -2.53
C THR A 60 -12.76 -10.23 -3.67
N PHE A 61 -11.90 -9.51 -4.34
CA PHE A 61 -12.21 -8.71 -5.53
C PHE A 61 -10.97 -8.59 -6.41
N LYS A 62 -11.13 -8.18 -7.65
CA LYS A 62 -9.99 -8.03 -8.57
C LYS A 62 -9.62 -6.56 -8.75
N ASN A 63 -8.32 -6.29 -8.89
CA ASN A 63 -7.86 -5.04 -9.44
C ASN A 63 -7.88 -5.08 -10.98
N ARG A 64 -7.61 -3.96 -11.65
CA ARG A 64 -7.62 -3.87 -13.12
C ARG A 64 -6.57 -4.74 -13.82
N TYR A 65 -5.57 -5.24 -13.09
CA TYR A 65 -4.58 -6.21 -13.60
C TYR A 65 -5.03 -7.66 -13.50
N GLY A 66 -6.26 -7.91 -13.01
CA GLY A 66 -6.80 -9.24 -12.81
C GLY A 66 -6.26 -9.94 -11.58
N ILE A 67 -5.45 -9.27 -10.75
CA ILE A 67 -4.97 -9.80 -9.47
C ILE A 67 -6.15 -9.80 -8.48
N THR A 68 -6.39 -10.95 -7.85
CA THR A 68 -7.43 -11.07 -6.83
C THR A 68 -6.88 -10.65 -5.48
N LEU A 69 -7.47 -9.63 -4.89
CA LEU A 69 -7.16 -9.15 -3.55
C LEU A 69 -8.02 -9.88 -2.52
N ALA A 70 -7.42 -10.23 -1.40
CA ALA A 70 -8.08 -10.74 -0.20
C ALA A 70 -8.20 -9.63 0.83
N ALA A 71 -9.38 -9.50 1.43
CA ALA A 71 -9.64 -8.45 2.40
C ALA A 71 -10.57 -8.90 3.52
N ASP A 72 -10.50 -8.18 4.63
CA ASP A 72 -11.41 -8.26 5.76
C ASP A 72 -12.38 -7.08 5.71
N LEU A 73 -13.65 -7.35 5.51
CA LEU A 73 -14.73 -6.38 5.55
C LEU A 73 -15.33 -6.34 6.95
N TYR A 74 -15.40 -5.14 7.53
CA TYR A 74 -16.01 -4.88 8.83
C TYR A 74 -17.19 -3.93 8.68
N MET A 75 -18.28 -4.20 9.35
CA MET A 75 -19.49 -3.36 9.34
C MET A 75 -20.03 -3.20 10.75
N PRO A 76 -20.53 -2.01 11.12
CA PRO A 76 -21.22 -1.86 12.40
C PRO A 76 -22.43 -2.79 12.47
N LYS A 77 -22.61 -3.49 13.59
CA LYS A 77 -23.84 -4.26 13.82
C LYS A 77 -25.03 -3.31 13.87
N ASN A 78 -26.15 -3.75 13.33
CA ASN A 78 -27.40 -3.00 13.29
C ASN A 78 -27.34 -1.66 12.53
N ALA A 79 -26.35 -1.50 11.64
CA ALA A 79 -26.28 -0.34 10.76
C ALA A 79 -27.51 -0.29 9.85
N GLN A 80 -28.05 0.92 9.67
CA GLN A 80 -29.19 1.16 8.79
C GLN A 80 -28.82 2.14 7.68
N GLY A 81 -29.37 1.90 6.48
CA GLY A 81 -29.11 2.75 5.32
C GLY A 81 -27.72 2.59 4.75
N LYS A 82 -27.30 3.56 3.95
CA LYS A 82 -25.98 3.60 3.33
C LYS A 82 -25.00 4.35 4.22
N LEU A 83 -23.88 3.72 4.52
CA LEU A 83 -22.82 4.28 5.35
C LEU A 83 -21.65 4.80 4.50
N PRO A 84 -20.87 5.75 5.00
CA PRO A 84 -19.55 6.06 4.45
C PRO A 84 -18.61 4.88 4.67
N ALA A 85 -17.64 4.74 3.76
CA ALA A 85 -16.70 3.62 3.80
C ALA A 85 -15.23 4.07 3.80
N ILE A 86 -14.36 3.24 4.39
CA ILE A 86 -12.91 3.50 4.47
C ILE A 86 -12.14 2.23 4.12
N ALA A 87 -11.28 2.29 3.09
CA ALA A 87 -10.30 1.25 2.83
C ALA A 87 -9.00 1.52 3.62
N VAL A 88 -8.43 0.49 4.23
CA VAL A 88 -7.25 0.60 5.10
C VAL A 88 -6.12 -0.28 4.60
N GLY A 89 -5.01 0.33 4.20
CA GLY A 89 -3.74 -0.33 3.90
C GLY A 89 -2.78 -0.29 5.10
N GLY A 90 -2.11 -1.41 5.39
CA GLY A 90 -1.23 -1.58 6.56
C GLY A 90 0.22 -1.15 6.33
N PRO A 91 1.11 -1.45 7.26
CA PRO A 91 2.54 -1.30 7.04
C PRO A 91 2.99 -2.15 5.83
N PHE A 92 3.97 -1.63 5.08
CA PHE A 92 4.48 -2.33 3.90
C PHE A 92 5.20 -3.63 4.30
N GLY A 93 4.69 -4.76 3.81
CA GLY A 93 5.14 -6.09 4.23
C GLY A 93 4.40 -6.68 5.43
N ALA A 94 3.40 -5.98 5.97
CA ALA A 94 2.41 -6.54 6.90
C ALA A 94 1.22 -7.14 6.12
N VAL A 95 0.33 -7.80 6.84
CA VAL A 95 -0.93 -8.35 6.33
C VAL A 95 -2.13 -7.75 7.04
N LYS A 96 -3.31 -7.92 6.45
CA LYS A 96 -4.59 -7.38 6.96
C LYS A 96 -4.97 -7.85 8.37
N GLU A 97 -4.39 -8.95 8.82
CA GLU A 97 -4.57 -9.51 10.16
C GLU A 97 -3.80 -8.73 11.25
N GLN A 98 -2.96 -7.78 10.83
CA GLN A 98 -2.15 -6.94 11.72
C GLN A 98 -2.74 -5.53 11.83
N THR A 99 -1.92 -4.50 11.71
CA THR A 99 -2.26 -3.08 11.93
C THR A 99 -3.49 -2.61 11.15
N SER A 100 -3.59 -2.92 9.85
CA SER A 100 -4.72 -2.43 9.03
C SER A 100 -6.06 -2.99 9.50
N GLY A 101 -6.09 -4.26 9.93
CA GLY A 101 -7.30 -4.86 10.50
C GLY A 101 -7.72 -4.21 11.82
N LEU A 102 -6.76 -3.88 12.71
CA LEU A 102 -7.05 -3.15 13.94
C LEU A 102 -7.67 -1.78 13.65
N TYR A 103 -7.09 -1.02 12.71
CA TYR A 103 -7.64 0.27 12.30
C TYR A 103 -9.02 0.13 11.69
N ALA A 104 -9.21 -0.83 10.79
CA ALA A 104 -10.49 -1.08 10.15
C ALA A 104 -11.57 -1.48 11.15
N GLN A 105 -11.30 -2.44 12.05
CA GLN A 105 -12.25 -2.83 13.08
C GLN A 105 -12.63 -1.66 13.97
N THR A 106 -11.65 -0.87 14.44
CA THR A 106 -11.89 0.27 15.34
C THR A 106 -12.69 1.37 14.66
N LEU A 107 -12.46 1.64 13.37
CA LEU A 107 -13.25 2.62 12.62
C LEU A 107 -14.66 2.08 12.30
N ALA A 108 -14.82 0.78 12.12
CA ALA A 108 -16.14 0.17 11.97
C ALA A 108 -16.98 0.30 13.25
N GLU A 109 -16.38 0.14 14.43
CA GLU A 109 -17.05 0.39 15.72
C GLU A 109 -17.55 1.84 15.85
N ARG A 110 -16.98 2.76 15.06
CA ARG A 110 -17.29 4.20 15.05
C ARG A 110 -18.27 4.61 13.94
N GLY A 111 -18.84 3.63 13.23
CA GLY A 111 -19.95 3.85 12.28
C GLY A 111 -19.58 3.85 10.81
N PHE A 112 -18.40 3.36 10.42
CA PHE A 112 -18.00 3.25 9.02
C PHE A 112 -18.10 1.80 8.52
N VAL A 113 -18.36 1.59 7.24
CA VAL A 113 -18.01 0.31 6.59
C VAL A 113 -16.51 0.36 6.30
N THR A 114 -15.75 -0.63 6.74
CA THR A 114 -14.30 -0.59 6.56
C THR A 114 -13.76 -1.86 5.93
N LEU A 115 -12.66 -1.74 5.19
CA LEU A 115 -12.01 -2.82 4.48
C LEU A 115 -10.51 -2.79 4.75
N ALA A 116 -9.96 -3.82 5.41
CA ALA A 116 -8.51 -4.03 5.48
C ALA A 116 -8.12 -5.08 4.42
N PHE A 117 -7.12 -4.80 3.60
CA PHE A 117 -6.74 -5.69 2.50
C PHE A 117 -5.25 -6.07 2.53
N ASP A 118 -4.95 -7.23 1.97
CA ASP A 118 -3.58 -7.57 1.57
C ASP A 118 -3.32 -6.98 0.19
N GLY A 119 -2.20 -6.31 0.02
CA GLY A 119 -1.80 -5.81 -1.29
C GLY A 119 -1.48 -6.95 -2.26
N SER A 120 -1.56 -6.67 -3.55
CA SER A 120 -1.15 -7.59 -4.61
C SER A 120 0.20 -8.25 -4.28
N PHE A 121 0.34 -9.52 -4.59
CA PHE A 121 1.54 -10.35 -4.38
C PHE A 121 1.84 -10.73 -2.92
N THR A 122 1.06 -10.29 -1.93
CA THR A 122 1.34 -10.51 -0.51
C THR A 122 0.15 -11.15 0.22
N GLY A 123 0.40 -11.70 1.41
CA GLY A 123 -0.63 -12.27 2.27
C GLY A 123 -1.49 -13.33 1.56
N GLU A 124 -2.80 -13.21 1.69
CA GLU A 124 -3.79 -14.07 1.02
C GLU A 124 -4.18 -13.55 -0.38
N SER A 125 -3.71 -12.37 -0.80
CA SER A 125 -3.92 -11.86 -2.17
C SER A 125 -3.10 -12.62 -3.19
N SER A 126 -3.58 -12.70 -4.43
CA SER A 126 -2.88 -13.38 -5.53
C SER A 126 -1.76 -12.53 -6.13
N GLY A 127 -1.17 -13.02 -7.17
CA GLY A 127 -0.07 -12.41 -7.92
C GLY A 127 1.23 -13.18 -7.82
N LEU A 128 1.94 -13.28 -8.94
CA LEU A 128 3.24 -13.92 -9.07
C LEU A 128 4.22 -12.99 -9.78
N PRO A 129 5.51 -13.09 -9.42
CA PRO A 129 6.06 -13.84 -8.27
C PRO A 129 5.60 -13.25 -6.93
N ARG A 130 5.62 -14.05 -5.87
CA ARG A 130 5.19 -13.57 -4.54
C ARG A 130 6.13 -12.49 -4.01
N ASN A 131 5.62 -11.67 -3.11
CA ASN A 131 6.34 -10.58 -2.46
C ASN A 131 6.95 -9.57 -3.45
N MET A 132 6.28 -9.34 -4.59
CA MET A 132 6.73 -8.37 -5.60
C MET A 132 6.23 -6.96 -5.23
N PRO A 133 7.12 -6.02 -4.84
CA PRO A 133 6.70 -4.64 -4.62
C PRO A 133 6.49 -3.94 -5.97
N SER A 134 5.38 -3.23 -6.13
CA SER A 134 5.09 -2.46 -7.34
C SER A 134 4.40 -1.15 -6.99
N PRO A 135 5.06 0.01 -7.15
CA PRO A 135 4.44 1.30 -6.81
C PRO A 135 3.13 1.56 -7.53
N GLU A 136 3.04 1.15 -8.79
CA GLU A 136 1.85 1.33 -9.61
C GLU A 136 0.73 0.40 -9.17
N ILE A 137 0.99 -0.92 -9.06
CA ILE A 137 -0.03 -1.90 -8.68
C ILE A 137 -0.49 -1.68 -7.23
N ASN A 138 0.42 -1.36 -6.31
CA ASN A 138 0.03 -1.06 -4.93
C ASN A 138 -0.78 0.23 -4.80
N THR A 139 -0.57 1.22 -5.68
CA THR A 139 -1.46 2.39 -5.79
C THR A 139 -2.84 1.98 -6.33
N GLU A 140 -2.87 1.15 -7.38
CA GLU A 140 -4.09 0.61 -7.97
C GLU A 140 -4.91 -0.23 -6.99
N ASP A 141 -4.27 -0.97 -6.09
CA ASP A 141 -4.96 -1.77 -5.09
C ASP A 141 -5.92 -0.93 -4.23
N PHE A 142 -5.58 0.34 -3.94
CA PHE A 142 -6.54 1.26 -3.30
C PHE A 142 -7.73 1.60 -4.20
N SER A 143 -7.51 1.87 -5.48
CA SER A 143 -8.61 2.13 -6.42
C SER A 143 -9.55 0.92 -6.56
N ALA A 144 -8.99 -0.29 -6.58
CA ALA A 144 -9.77 -1.53 -6.58
C ALA A 144 -10.59 -1.70 -5.29
N THR A 145 -10.08 -1.25 -4.12
CA THR A 145 -10.89 -1.24 -2.90
C THR A 145 -12.04 -0.26 -2.97
N VAL A 146 -11.85 0.89 -3.63
CA VAL A 146 -12.93 1.87 -3.88
C VAL A 146 -13.99 1.29 -4.80
N ASP A 147 -13.59 0.59 -5.86
CA ASP A 147 -14.51 -0.13 -6.76
C ASP A 147 -15.36 -1.13 -5.97
N PHE A 148 -14.71 -1.97 -5.17
CA PHE A 148 -15.40 -2.99 -4.37
C PHE A 148 -16.36 -2.36 -3.36
N LEU A 149 -15.90 -1.40 -2.55
CA LEU A 149 -16.72 -0.73 -1.55
C LEU A 149 -17.90 0.00 -2.20
N GLY A 150 -17.67 0.68 -3.32
CA GLY A 150 -18.73 1.37 -4.07
C GLY A 150 -19.78 0.46 -4.73
N SER A 151 -19.49 -0.84 -4.85
CA SER A 151 -20.43 -1.86 -5.35
C SER A 151 -21.36 -2.43 -4.26
N LEU A 152 -21.08 -2.16 -2.98
CA LEU A 152 -21.89 -2.68 -1.87
C LEU A 152 -23.17 -1.84 -1.68
N ASP A 153 -24.33 -2.51 -1.54
CA ASP A 153 -25.63 -1.86 -1.41
C ASP A 153 -25.74 -0.95 -0.17
N ASN A 154 -25.05 -1.29 0.90
CA ASN A 154 -25.03 -0.57 2.16
C ASN A 154 -23.92 0.50 2.25
N VAL A 155 -23.19 0.77 1.18
CA VAL A 155 -22.17 1.82 1.10
C VAL A 155 -22.69 3.00 0.27
N ASN A 156 -22.48 4.22 0.79
CA ASN A 156 -22.62 5.42 -0.03
C ASN A 156 -21.32 5.61 -0.84
N ARG A 157 -21.35 5.23 -2.10
CA ARG A 157 -20.17 5.30 -2.99
C ARG A 157 -19.62 6.71 -3.21
N GLU A 158 -20.43 7.75 -2.93
CA GLU A 158 -19.96 9.13 -2.99
C GLU A 158 -19.21 9.56 -1.72
N ASN A 159 -19.14 8.67 -0.71
CA ASN A 159 -18.53 8.92 0.60
C ASN A 159 -17.51 7.83 0.94
N ILE A 160 -16.53 7.62 0.07
CA ILE A 160 -15.46 6.64 0.28
C ILE A 160 -14.16 7.37 0.54
N GLY A 161 -13.53 7.05 1.67
CA GLY A 161 -12.19 7.49 2.07
C GLY A 161 -11.20 6.33 2.10
N ILE A 162 -9.93 6.67 2.23
CA ILE A 162 -8.85 5.69 2.40
C ILE A 162 -7.92 6.10 3.55
N LEU A 163 -7.32 5.09 4.18
CA LEU A 163 -6.31 5.28 5.22
C LEU A 163 -5.12 4.36 4.94
N GLY A 164 -3.91 4.93 4.92
CA GLY A 164 -2.69 4.18 4.77
C GLY A 164 -1.77 4.29 5.98
N VAL A 165 -1.26 3.15 6.47
CA VAL A 165 -0.30 3.11 7.58
C VAL A 165 1.10 2.80 7.04
N CYS A 166 2.12 3.48 7.53
CA CYS A 166 3.51 3.28 7.13
C CYS A 166 3.71 3.38 5.61
N GLY A 167 4.26 2.39 4.94
CA GLY A 167 4.48 2.40 3.49
C GLY A 167 3.20 2.53 2.68
N TRP A 168 2.10 1.96 3.13
CA TRP A 168 0.81 2.15 2.48
C TRP A 168 0.26 3.57 2.65
N GLY A 169 0.79 4.37 3.59
CA GLY A 169 0.49 5.80 3.68
C GLY A 169 0.94 6.58 2.45
N GLY A 170 2.13 6.27 1.92
CA GLY A 170 2.62 6.86 0.68
C GLY A 170 1.76 6.46 -0.54
N PHE A 171 1.38 5.18 -0.64
CA PHE A 171 0.49 4.72 -1.71
C PHE A 171 -0.94 5.26 -1.58
N ALA A 172 -1.45 5.45 -0.36
CA ALA A 172 -2.75 6.10 -0.14
C ALA A 172 -2.77 7.55 -0.66
N LEU A 173 -1.74 8.34 -0.35
CA LEU A 173 -1.62 9.68 -0.90
C LEU A 173 -1.51 9.65 -2.42
N ASN A 174 -0.73 8.74 -2.98
CA ASN A 174 -0.58 8.60 -4.43
C ASN A 174 -1.90 8.20 -5.11
N ALA A 175 -2.68 7.31 -4.49
CA ALA A 175 -4.01 6.94 -4.97
C ALA A 175 -4.97 8.13 -4.92
N ALA A 176 -4.96 8.92 -3.84
CA ALA A 176 -5.81 10.12 -3.71
C ALA A 176 -5.45 11.24 -4.71
N ILE A 177 -4.20 11.25 -5.22
CA ILE A 177 -3.79 12.18 -6.31
C ILE A 177 -4.43 11.75 -7.64
N SER A 178 -4.54 10.46 -7.89
CA SER A 178 -4.96 9.92 -9.20
C SER A 178 -6.43 9.55 -9.27
N ASP A 179 -7.03 9.05 -8.19
CA ASP A 179 -8.43 8.61 -8.14
C ASP A 179 -9.33 9.65 -7.47
N THR A 180 -10.05 10.41 -8.28
CA THR A 180 -10.94 11.49 -7.82
C THR A 180 -12.19 11.01 -7.08
N ARG A 181 -12.48 9.72 -7.06
CA ARG A 181 -13.57 9.10 -6.29
C ARG A 181 -13.24 9.00 -4.80
N ILE A 182 -11.95 9.08 -4.44
CA ILE A 182 -11.49 9.13 -3.06
C ILE A 182 -11.81 10.52 -2.49
N LYS A 183 -12.74 10.58 -1.54
CA LYS A 183 -13.25 11.84 -0.96
C LYS A 183 -12.47 12.34 0.24
N ALA A 184 -11.71 11.47 0.89
CA ALA A 184 -10.84 11.82 2.00
C ALA A 184 -9.69 10.81 2.09
N VAL A 185 -8.48 11.28 2.42
CA VAL A 185 -7.33 10.41 2.67
C VAL A 185 -6.72 10.71 4.03
N ALA A 186 -6.47 9.67 4.80
CA ALA A 186 -5.68 9.78 6.02
C ALA A 186 -4.43 8.91 5.95
N THR A 187 -3.37 9.32 6.64
CA THR A 187 -2.18 8.50 6.83
C THR A 187 -1.80 8.42 8.30
N SER A 188 -1.25 7.29 8.70
CA SER A 188 -0.64 7.10 10.01
C SER A 188 0.81 6.69 9.84
N THR A 189 1.73 7.46 10.43
CA THR A 189 3.17 7.17 10.43
C THR A 189 3.71 6.80 9.03
N MET A 190 3.31 7.56 7.99
CA MET A 190 3.56 7.22 6.59
C MET A 190 5.05 7.15 6.23
N TYR A 191 5.33 6.29 5.24
CA TYR A 191 6.59 6.21 4.52
C TYR A 191 6.38 6.47 3.03
N ASN A 192 7.33 7.14 2.39
CA ASN A 192 7.45 7.11 0.94
C ASN A 192 8.43 5.98 0.55
N MET A 193 7.88 4.79 0.24
CA MET A 193 8.67 3.60 -0.04
C MET A 193 9.59 3.75 -1.24
N THR A 194 9.19 4.50 -2.25
CA THR A 194 10.04 4.76 -3.44
C THR A 194 11.18 5.73 -3.11
N ARG A 195 10.94 6.74 -2.27
CA ARG A 195 11.99 7.67 -1.83
C ARG A 195 13.03 6.95 -0.98
N VAL A 196 12.59 6.16 0.02
CA VAL A 196 13.56 5.46 0.87
C VAL A 196 14.34 4.39 0.10
N ALA A 197 13.72 3.69 -0.85
CA ALA A 197 14.43 2.75 -1.71
C ALA A 197 15.44 3.43 -2.64
N ALA A 198 15.10 4.60 -3.19
CA ALA A 198 15.96 5.32 -4.13
C ALA A 198 17.04 6.18 -3.47
N LYS A 199 16.73 6.76 -2.31
CA LYS A 199 17.57 7.77 -1.66
C LYS A 199 18.07 7.38 -0.28
N GLY A 200 17.60 6.27 0.28
CA GLY A 200 17.94 5.83 1.63
C GLY A 200 17.29 6.66 2.73
N TYR A 201 17.66 6.35 3.95
CA TYR A 201 17.20 7.07 5.14
C TYR A 201 17.81 8.48 5.16
N ASN A 202 16.97 9.50 5.36
CA ASN A 202 17.35 10.91 5.29
C ASN A 202 18.04 11.31 3.98
N ASP A 203 17.66 10.69 2.86
CA ASP A 203 18.24 10.91 1.53
C ASP A 203 19.78 10.73 1.49
N SER A 204 20.31 9.77 2.22
CA SER A 204 21.74 9.49 2.39
C SER A 204 22.39 8.79 1.19
N ILE A 205 21.62 8.30 0.21
CA ILE A 205 22.10 7.62 -0.99
C ILE A 205 22.15 8.61 -2.15
N ASP A 206 23.35 8.87 -2.66
CA ASP A 206 23.57 9.72 -3.82
C ASP A 206 23.28 8.99 -5.15
N ALA A 207 23.52 9.68 -6.27
CA ALA A 207 23.26 9.15 -7.61
C ALA A 207 24.19 7.97 -7.96
N GLU A 208 25.44 8.00 -7.54
CA GLU A 208 26.43 6.96 -7.82
C GLU A 208 26.11 5.67 -7.05
N ALA A 209 25.86 5.79 -5.75
CA ALA A 209 25.43 4.66 -4.91
C ALA A 209 24.11 4.05 -5.43
N ARG A 210 23.16 4.87 -5.86
CA ARG A 210 21.91 4.40 -6.47
C ARG A 210 22.14 3.70 -7.81
N TYR A 211 23.09 4.19 -8.62
CA TYR A 211 23.46 3.50 -9.85
C TYR A 211 24.04 2.11 -9.55
N LYS A 212 24.92 2.00 -8.57
CA LYS A 212 25.49 0.72 -8.10
C LYS A 212 24.39 -0.23 -7.65
N MET A 213 23.42 0.24 -6.85
CA MET A 213 22.26 -0.59 -6.44
C MET A 213 21.51 -1.14 -7.66
N LYS A 214 21.28 -0.31 -8.69
CA LYS A 214 20.62 -0.76 -9.93
C LYS A 214 21.45 -1.81 -10.67
N GLN A 215 22.78 -1.64 -10.75
CA GLN A 215 23.67 -2.64 -11.34
C GLN A 215 23.55 -3.99 -10.62
N ASP A 216 23.59 -3.99 -9.29
CA ASP A 216 23.54 -5.22 -8.50
C ASP A 216 22.21 -5.97 -8.73
N VAL A 217 21.07 -5.27 -8.70
CA VAL A 217 19.76 -5.87 -8.96
C VAL A 217 19.65 -6.35 -10.41
N ASN A 218 20.15 -5.59 -11.40
CA ASN A 218 20.13 -6.00 -12.79
C ASN A 218 21.01 -7.23 -13.04
N ASN A 219 22.17 -7.32 -12.39
CA ASN A 219 23.01 -8.53 -12.47
C ASN A 219 22.31 -9.75 -11.88
N ALA A 220 21.57 -9.58 -10.78
CA ALA A 220 20.78 -10.65 -10.19
C ALA A 220 19.67 -11.16 -11.12
N ARG A 221 19.17 -10.35 -12.07
CA ARG A 221 18.13 -10.76 -13.03
C ARG A 221 18.56 -11.94 -13.91
N TRP A 222 19.86 -12.06 -14.24
CA TRP A 222 20.37 -13.19 -15.02
C TRP A 222 20.15 -14.55 -14.34
N GLN A 223 20.12 -14.56 -13.00
CA GLN A 223 19.76 -15.76 -12.24
C GLN A 223 18.24 -15.81 -11.99
N ALA A 224 17.63 -14.69 -11.64
CA ALA A 224 16.21 -14.64 -11.29
C ALA A 224 15.29 -15.15 -12.42
N VAL A 225 15.64 -14.91 -13.69
CA VAL A 225 14.85 -15.41 -14.83
C VAL A 225 14.73 -16.94 -14.86
N LYS A 226 15.72 -17.67 -14.30
CA LYS A 226 15.70 -19.13 -14.23
C LYS A 226 14.71 -19.67 -13.19
N ASN A 227 14.29 -18.82 -12.25
CA ASN A 227 13.36 -19.13 -11.17
C ASN A 227 12.08 -18.29 -11.29
N ASP A 228 11.70 -17.89 -12.51
CA ASP A 228 10.51 -17.06 -12.77
C ASP A 228 10.43 -15.81 -11.86
N TYR A 229 11.59 -15.22 -11.56
CA TYR A 229 11.78 -14.05 -10.67
C TYR A 229 11.30 -14.27 -9.23
N ALA A 230 11.23 -15.50 -8.75
CA ALA A 230 10.80 -15.84 -7.41
C ALA A 230 11.86 -15.65 -6.32
N ASP A 231 13.10 -15.27 -6.71
CA ASP A 231 14.20 -15.05 -5.75
C ASP A 231 13.87 -13.89 -4.80
N LEU A 232 14.03 -14.14 -3.51
CA LEU A 232 13.80 -13.16 -2.47
C LEU A 232 15.11 -12.51 -1.99
N LEU A 233 15.03 -11.26 -1.59
CA LEU A 233 16.07 -10.64 -0.77
C LEU A 233 16.20 -11.41 0.55
N PRO A 234 17.37 -11.38 1.21
CA PRO A 234 17.50 -11.91 2.56
C PRO A 234 16.41 -11.38 3.49
N ALA A 235 16.07 -12.16 4.52
CA ALA A 235 15.14 -11.70 5.54
C ALA A 235 15.54 -10.32 6.07
N ASN A 236 14.56 -9.50 6.40
CA ASN A 236 14.82 -8.19 6.99
C ASN A 236 15.72 -8.31 8.23
N ASN A 237 16.61 -7.33 8.45
CA ASN A 237 17.51 -7.26 9.60
C ASN A 237 16.75 -6.97 10.91
N LEU A 238 15.72 -7.77 11.18
CA LEU A 238 14.87 -7.62 12.36
C LEU A 238 15.14 -8.70 13.42
N ARG A 239 16.10 -9.58 13.19
CA ARG A 239 16.43 -10.67 14.12
C ARG A 239 17.21 -10.14 15.31
N ARG A 240 16.71 -10.36 16.51
CA ARG A 240 17.30 -9.85 17.77
C ARG A 240 18.71 -10.37 18.02
N GLU A 241 19.00 -11.60 17.61
CA GLU A 241 20.31 -12.21 17.69
C GLU A 241 21.38 -11.51 16.84
N GLN A 242 20.99 -10.69 15.89
CA GLN A 242 21.88 -9.90 15.04
C GLN A 242 22.10 -8.48 15.56
N PHE A 243 21.45 -8.09 16.66
CA PHE A 243 21.58 -6.74 17.19
C PHE A 243 22.92 -6.52 17.85
N THR A 244 23.47 -5.34 17.59
CA THR A 244 24.68 -4.80 18.24
C THR A 244 24.31 -3.61 19.12
N ALA A 245 25.30 -3.06 19.82
CA ALA A 245 25.11 -1.82 20.59
C ALA A 245 24.65 -0.66 19.69
N ASP A 246 25.14 -0.62 18.44
CA ASP A 246 24.87 0.43 17.48
C ASP A 246 23.57 0.22 16.68
N THR A 247 22.86 -0.90 16.89
CA THR A 247 21.59 -1.14 16.20
C THR A 247 20.58 -0.04 16.55
N PRO A 248 20.09 0.72 15.55
CA PRO A 248 19.17 1.83 15.78
C PRO A 248 17.92 1.40 16.55
N LYS A 249 17.43 2.28 17.43
CA LYS A 249 16.26 1.99 18.27
C LYS A 249 15.05 1.57 17.44
N PHE A 250 14.78 2.25 16.31
CA PHE A 250 13.64 1.94 15.47
C PHE A 250 13.71 0.54 14.84
N ILE A 251 14.90 0.00 14.57
CA ILE A 251 15.08 -1.38 14.11
C ILE A 251 14.66 -2.36 15.22
N LYS A 252 15.05 -2.06 16.48
CA LYS A 252 14.66 -2.86 17.64
C LYS A 252 13.14 -2.83 17.86
N GLU A 253 12.50 -1.68 17.64
CA GLU A 253 11.05 -1.51 17.72
C GLU A 253 10.31 -2.30 16.61
N TYR A 254 10.78 -2.27 15.36
CA TYR A 254 10.24 -3.10 14.29
C TYR A 254 10.40 -4.60 14.57
N SER A 255 11.58 -5.01 15.05
CA SER A 255 11.80 -6.40 15.44
C SER A 255 10.82 -6.83 16.53
N ASP A 256 10.63 -5.99 17.55
CA ASP A 256 9.69 -6.28 18.62
C ASP A 256 8.26 -6.50 18.09
N PHE A 257 7.83 -5.71 17.13
CA PHE A 257 6.52 -5.89 16.50
C PHE A 257 6.48 -7.15 15.63
N TYR A 258 7.34 -7.27 14.62
CA TYR A 258 7.21 -8.31 13.59
C TYR A 258 7.66 -9.71 13.99
N THR A 259 8.56 -9.84 14.98
CA THR A 259 9.18 -11.11 15.34
C THR A 259 8.75 -11.67 16.69
N THR A 260 7.83 -10.99 17.39
CA THR A 260 7.30 -11.44 18.70
C THR A 260 5.79 -11.58 18.65
N LYS A 261 5.20 -12.12 19.72
CA LYS A 261 3.75 -12.25 19.89
C LYS A 261 3.00 -10.91 19.79
N ARG A 262 3.71 -9.78 19.86
CA ARG A 262 3.13 -8.46 19.74
C ARG A 262 2.43 -8.26 18.40
N GLY A 263 3.06 -8.66 17.31
CA GLY A 263 2.54 -8.42 15.98
C GLY A 263 2.96 -9.45 14.93
N PHE A 264 3.66 -10.53 15.32
CA PHE A 264 4.06 -11.59 14.40
C PHE A 264 2.84 -12.18 13.68
N HIS A 265 2.97 -12.34 12.36
CA HIS A 265 2.01 -13.08 11.56
C HIS A 265 2.72 -13.90 10.47
N PRO A 266 2.40 -15.21 10.31
CA PRO A 266 3.18 -16.10 9.42
C PRO A 266 3.11 -15.72 7.94
N ARG A 267 2.07 -15.02 7.51
CA ARG A 267 1.93 -14.55 6.12
C ARG A 267 2.55 -13.18 5.85
N ALA A 268 3.02 -12.47 6.87
CA ALA A 268 3.63 -11.16 6.70
C ALA A 268 5.05 -11.28 6.16
N VAL A 269 5.38 -10.51 5.13
CA VAL A 269 6.72 -10.42 4.54
C VAL A 269 7.77 -10.06 5.59
N ASN A 270 7.44 -9.10 6.47
CA ASN A 270 8.35 -8.62 7.51
C ASN A 270 8.57 -9.62 8.66
N SER A 271 7.70 -10.62 8.80
CA SER A 271 7.83 -11.69 9.80
C SER A 271 8.51 -12.95 9.25
N ASN A 272 8.71 -13.03 7.92
CA ASN A 272 9.27 -14.21 7.27
C ASN A 272 10.77 -14.35 7.61
N PRO A 273 11.18 -15.50 8.18
CA PRO A 273 12.58 -15.76 8.50
C PRO A 273 13.45 -16.11 7.29
N ASP A 274 12.85 -16.56 6.19
CA ASP A 274 13.55 -17.15 5.05
C ASP A 274 13.79 -16.17 3.90
N GLY A 275 13.16 -15.01 3.92
CA GLY A 275 13.32 -14.01 2.88
C GLY A 275 12.29 -12.88 3.01
N SER A 276 12.51 -11.81 2.27
CA SER A 276 11.63 -10.64 2.31
C SER A 276 10.97 -10.38 0.94
N TRP A 277 11.25 -9.26 0.33
CA TRP A 277 10.69 -8.88 -0.96
C TRP A 277 11.38 -9.57 -2.13
N ALA A 278 10.69 -9.73 -3.25
CA ALA A 278 11.29 -10.22 -4.49
C ALA A 278 12.43 -9.29 -4.93
N THR A 279 13.60 -9.87 -5.21
CA THR A 279 14.84 -9.15 -5.49
C THR A 279 14.67 -8.12 -6.61
N THR A 280 14.03 -8.52 -7.71
CA THR A 280 13.87 -7.66 -8.89
C THR A 280 12.87 -6.53 -8.70
N GLY A 281 11.98 -6.63 -7.72
CA GLY A 281 10.99 -5.60 -7.39
C GLY A 281 11.60 -4.31 -6.86
N THR A 282 12.80 -4.36 -6.31
CA THR A 282 13.55 -3.19 -5.85
C THR A 282 13.76 -2.17 -6.96
N LEU A 283 13.92 -2.60 -8.23
CA LEU A 283 14.09 -1.69 -9.37
C LEU A 283 12.88 -0.75 -9.55
N ALA A 284 11.66 -1.28 -9.37
CA ALA A 284 10.45 -0.47 -9.47
C ALA A 284 10.40 0.57 -8.34
N LEU A 285 10.72 0.19 -7.11
CA LEU A 285 10.78 1.13 -5.98
C LEU A 285 11.84 2.23 -6.19
N ILE A 286 13.01 1.89 -6.73
CA ILE A 286 14.08 2.85 -6.99
C ILE A 286 13.71 3.83 -8.12
N ASN A 287 12.97 3.39 -9.14
CA ASN A 287 12.90 4.09 -10.41
C ASN A 287 11.51 4.64 -10.78
N MET A 288 10.48 4.34 -9.96
CA MET A 288 9.09 4.80 -10.15
C MET A 288 8.64 5.63 -8.94
N PRO A 289 9.08 6.90 -8.83
CA PRO A 289 8.74 7.72 -7.68
C PRO A 289 7.24 8.00 -7.61
N ILE A 290 6.65 7.81 -6.43
CA ILE A 290 5.28 8.24 -6.12
C ILE A 290 5.25 9.71 -5.71
N LEU A 291 4.05 10.30 -5.63
CA LEU A 291 3.79 11.68 -5.21
C LEU A 291 4.34 12.76 -6.17
N GLN A 292 4.62 12.42 -7.43
CA GLN A 292 5.11 13.37 -8.42
C GLN A 292 4.15 14.54 -8.66
N TYR A 293 2.84 14.25 -8.61
CA TYR A 293 1.78 15.23 -8.80
C TYR A 293 1.09 15.63 -7.49
N ALA A 294 1.81 15.53 -6.35
CA ALA A 294 1.28 15.88 -5.04
C ALA A 294 0.69 17.30 -4.97
N ALA A 295 1.31 18.26 -5.68
CA ALA A 295 0.84 19.65 -5.75
C ALA A 295 -0.53 19.81 -6.44
N GLU A 296 -0.99 18.81 -7.19
CA GLU A 296 -2.30 18.81 -7.87
C GLU A 296 -3.42 18.19 -7.04
N MET A 297 -3.10 17.53 -5.93
CA MET A 297 -4.10 16.88 -5.09
C MET A 297 -5.10 17.88 -4.52
N LYS A 298 -6.40 17.57 -4.66
CA LYS A 298 -7.49 18.39 -4.11
C LYS A 298 -8.21 17.70 -2.95
N THR A 299 -8.04 16.39 -2.81
CA THR A 299 -8.69 15.57 -1.78
C THR A 299 -8.28 16.04 -0.38
N PRO A 300 -9.24 16.23 0.56
CA PRO A 300 -8.93 16.51 1.97
C PRO A 300 -7.99 15.45 2.55
N ALA A 301 -6.98 15.88 3.32
CA ALA A 301 -5.94 15.02 3.84
C ALA A 301 -5.67 15.23 5.33
N LEU A 302 -5.61 14.13 6.09
CA LEU A 302 -5.11 14.10 7.46
C LEU A 302 -3.82 13.27 7.51
N ILE A 303 -2.71 13.89 7.85
CA ILE A 303 -1.41 13.22 8.00
C ILE A 303 -1.09 13.13 9.49
N VAL A 304 -1.07 11.91 10.04
CA VAL A 304 -0.74 11.64 11.44
C VAL A 304 0.66 11.02 11.52
N HIS A 305 1.51 11.52 12.43
CA HIS A 305 2.82 10.93 12.67
C HIS A 305 3.24 11.05 14.13
N GLY A 306 4.09 10.13 14.58
CA GLY A 306 4.64 10.19 15.92
C GLY A 306 5.77 11.23 16.05
N GLU A 307 5.76 12.01 17.13
CA GLU A 307 6.77 13.04 17.39
C GLU A 307 8.20 12.46 17.39
N LYS A 308 8.39 11.28 17.99
CA LYS A 308 9.69 10.59 18.11
C LYS A 308 9.94 9.54 17.04
N ALA A 309 9.08 9.48 16.01
CA ALA A 309 9.27 8.56 14.92
C ALA A 309 10.46 9.00 14.04
N HIS A 310 11.39 8.08 13.79
CA HIS A 310 12.53 8.30 12.90
C HIS A 310 12.13 8.69 11.47
N SER A 311 10.91 8.33 11.07
CA SER A 311 10.33 8.53 9.74
C SER A 311 9.49 9.81 9.60
N ARG A 312 9.44 10.67 10.64
CA ARG A 312 8.55 11.85 10.67
C ARG A 312 8.75 12.78 9.48
N TYR A 313 9.97 12.90 8.99
CA TYR A 313 10.29 13.76 7.85
C TYR A 313 9.52 13.39 6.56
N PHE A 314 9.15 12.10 6.35
CA PHE A 314 8.31 11.72 5.21
C PHE A 314 6.93 12.38 5.25
N SER A 315 6.31 12.41 6.43
CA SER A 315 5.01 13.08 6.62
C SER A 315 5.10 14.59 6.49
N GLU A 316 6.14 15.20 7.07
CA GLU A 316 6.35 16.65 7.00
C GLU A 316 6.58 17.11 5.55
N ASP A 317 7.39 16.38 4.79
CA ASP A 317 7.67 16.72 3.39
C ASP A 317 6.47 16.43 2.48
N ALA A 318 5.75 15.32 2.70
CA ALA A 318 4.50 15.05 2.00
C ALA A 318 3.48 16.16 2.27
N PHE A 319 3.27 16.54 3.54
CA PHE A 319 2.36 17.63 3.88
C PHE A 319 2.70 18.93 3.17
N LYS A 320 3.97 19.30 3.09
CA LYS A 320 4.42 20.50 2.36
C LYS A 320 4.10 20.43 0.87
N SER A 321 4.25 19.24 0.26
CA SER A 321 4.09 19.04 -1.18
C SER A 321 2.65 18.95 -1.65
N LEU A 322 1.70 18.53 -0.77
CA LEU A 322 0.29 18.36 -1.15
C LEU A 322 -0.37 19.69 -1.50
N GLY A 323 -1.05 19.74 -2.65
CA GLY A 323 -1.79 20.92 -3.13
C GLY A 323 -3.15 21.14 -2.48
N SER A 324 -3.68 20.14 -1.74
CA SER A 324 -4.94 20.27 -1.03
C SER A 324 -4.93 21.46 -0.06
N LYS A 325 -5.96 22.29 -0.15
CA LYS A 325 -6.18 23.41 0.80
C LYS A 325 -6.79 22.95 2.11
N ASP A 326 -7.39 21.75 2.11
CA ASP A 326 -8.00 21.12 3.27
C ASP A 326 -7.11 19.97 3.73
N LYS A 327 -6.02 20.33 4.41
CA LYS A 327 -5.04 19.35 4.90
C LYS A 327 -4.57 19.70 6.30
N GLU A 328 -4.32 18.66 7.09
CA GLU A 328 -3.83 18.77 8.47
C GLU A 328 -2.65 17.82 8.69
N LEU A 329 -1.63 18.30 9.40
CA LEU A 329 -0.55 17.49 9.94
C LEU A 329 -0.73 17.41 11.46
N TYR A 330 -1.01 16.22 11.97
CA TYR A 330 -1.19 15.96 13.40
C TYR A 330 -0.03 15.14 13.95
N ILE A 331 0.75 15.74 14.83
CA ILE A 331 1.90 15.08 15.47
C ILE A 331 1.48 14.55 16.83
N VAL A 332 1.56 13.24 17.01
CA VAL A 332 1.23 12.55 18.27
C VAL A 332 2.39 12.70 19.23
N PRO A 333 2.19 13.37 20.41
CA PRO A 333 3.27 13.60 21.36
C PRO A 333 3.90 12.29 21.85
N ASN A 334 5.21 12.28 21.97
CA ASN A 334 6.00 11.16 22.47
C ASN A 334 5.79 9.79 21.79
N ALA A 335 5.10 9.71 20.64
CA ALA A 335 4.89 8.49 19.90
C ALA A 335 6.08 8.19 18.99
N THR A 336 6.51 6.93 18.98
CA THR A 336 7.42 6.38 17.98
C THR A 336 6.64 5.93 16.74
N HIS A 337 7.34 5.40 15.74
CA HIS A 337 6.70 4.86 14.54
C HIS A 337 5.77 3.69 14.86
N VAL A 338 6.27 2.73 15.65
CA VAL A 338 5.57 1.46 15.94
C VAL A 338 4.49 1.63 17.03
N ASP A 339 4.56 2.69 17.84
CA ASP A 339 3.48 3.03 18.78
C ASP A 339 2.12 3.28 18.08
N LEU A 340 2.15 3.55 16.77
CA LEU A 340 0.95 3.74 15.95
C LEU A 340 0.54 2.46 15.17
N TYR A 341 1.07 1.28 15.53
CA TYR A 341 0.76 0.02 14.84
C TYR A 341 -0.33 -0.81 15.54
N ASP A 342 -0.24 -0.98 16.87
CA ASP A 342 -1.07 -1.93 17.61
C ASP A 342 -1.82 -1.32 18.82
N ASN A 343 -1.67 -0.02 19.01
CA ASN A 343 -2.25 0.72 20.11
C ASN A 343 -1.88 0.23 21.53
N GLN A 344 -0.86 -0.63 21.70
CA GLN A 344 -0.44 -1.05 23.04
C GLN A 344 -0.02 0.14 23.92
N ALA A 345 0.57 1.17 23.31
CA ALA A 345 0.92 2.41 23.98
C ALA A 345 -0.25 3.39 24.11
N ASN A 346 -1.45 3.02 23.66
CA ASN A 346 -2.65 3.88 23.61
C ASN A 346 -2.40 5.25 22.94
N LYS A 347 -1.65 5.26 21.83
CA LYS A 347 -1.24 6.49 21.16
C LYS A 347 -1.86 6.68 19.77
N ILE A 348 -2.57 5.67 19.23
CA ILE A 348 -3.26 5.84 17.97
C ILE A 348 -4.44 6.81 18.18
N PRO A 349 -4.46 7.97 17.50
CA PRO A 349 -5.48 8.97 17.72
C PRO A 349 -6.76 8.63 16.95
N PHE A 350 -7.44 7.54 17.32
CA PHE A 350 -8.65 7.08 16.64
C PHE A 350 -9.77 8.13 16.61
N ASP A 351 -9.91 8.94 17.68
CA ASP A 351 -10.91 10.02 17.71
C ASP A 351 -10.62 11.09 16.66
N LYS A 352 -9.34 11.36 16.38
CA LYS A 352 -8.93 12.30 15.34
C LYS A 352 -9.26 11.77 13.94
N PHE A 353 -9.01 10.50 13.67
CA PHE A 353 -9.40 9.84 12.42
C PHE A 353 -10.93 9.84 12.25
N GLU A 354 -11.66 9.48 13.29
CA GLU A 354 -13.13 9.51 13.29
C GLU A 354 -13.67 10.90 12.96
N GLN A 355 -13.21 11.93 13.67
CA GLN A 355 -13.63 13.32 13.45
C GLN A 355 -13.36 13.77 12.01
N PHE A 356 -12.16 13.45 11.50
CA PHE A 356 -11.78 13.79 10.12
C PHE A 356 -12.71 13.12 9.12
N PHE A 357 -12.86 11.81 9.18
CA PHE A 357 -13.68 11.09 8.20
C PHE A 357 -15.17 11.45 8.31
N LYS A 358 -15.72 11.63 9.53
CA LYS A 358 -17.11 12.10 9.70
C LYS A 358 -17.33 13.50 9.14
N ALA A 359 -16.32 14.36 9.17
CA ALA A 359 -16.41 15.70 8.61
C ALA A 359 -16.34 15.70 7.06
N LYS A 360 -15.61 14.77 6.46
CA LYS A 360 -15.31 14.76 5.01
C LYS A 360 -16.14 13.77 4.20
N LEU A 361 -16.72 12.75 4.83
CA LEU A 361 -17.53 11.70 4.20
C LEU A 361 -19.01 11.87 4.58
N ARG A 362 -19.64 12.95 4.09
CA ARG A 362 -21.06 13.30 4.38
C ARG A 362 -21.94 13.15 3.17
#